data_aa216642726930b3f3eec20a4d3e6d63
#
_entry.id   aa216642726930b3f3eec20a4d3e6d63
#
_cell.length_a   1.000
_cell.length_b   1.000
_cell.length_c   1.000
_cell.angle_alpha   90.00
_cell.angle_beta   90.00
_cell.angle_gamma   90.00
#
_symmetry.space_group_name_H-M   'P 1'
#
loop_
_entity.id
_entity.type
_entity.pdbx_description
1 polymer ?
#
loop_
_entity_poly.entity_id
_entity_poly.type
_entity_poly.pdbx_seq_one_letter_code
_entity_poly.pdbx_strand_id
1 'polypeptide(L)'
;MIVTFIPEIKYMIGFEHKHPHHNLDVWNHTLKVLEGIEDDDLELRMSALLHDIGKPFSYQDGEVRHFHNHPQISKQISERILRRLNYDENFINNVCYLVEMHDTIIDTNNLDNSYDMIIKRLKLQYADAQAHDPKYVHKRLQFLDDIRTKLEEMERVLY
;
A
#
# COMPACT_ATOMS: atom_id res chain seq x y z
N MET A 1 -11.22 1.03 -19.08
CA MET A 1 -10.41 -0.13 -19.47
C MET A 1 -10.03 -0.99 -18.29
N ILE A 2 -9.26 -0.48 -17.30
CA ILE A 2 -8.94 -1.26 -16.11
C ILE A 2 -10.18 -1.68 -15.32
N VAL A 3 -11.20 -0.85 -15.27
CA VAL A 3 -12.48 -1.14 -14.61
C VAL A 3 -13.18 -2.36 -15.21
N THR A 4 -12.88 -2.71 -16.47
CA THR A 4 -13.42 -3.92 -17.10
C THR A 4 -12.88 -5.19 -16.45
N PHE A 5 -11.60 -5.20 -16.07
CA PHE A 5 -10.93 -6.35 -15.46
C PHE A 5 -11.06 -6.33 -13.93
N ILE A 6 -11.05 -5.14 -13.35
CA ILE A 6 -11.16 -4.93 -11.91
C ILE A 6 -12.28 -3.91 -11.65
N PRO A 7 -13.55 -4.34 -11.76
CA PRO A 7 -14.69 -3.41 -11.62
C PRO A 7 -14.78 -2.75 -10.26
N GLU A 8 -14.17 -3.34 -9.24
CA GLU A 8 -14.10 -2.77 -7.89
C GLU A 8 -13.43 -1.41 -7.85
N ILE A 9 -12.56 -1.10 -8.81
CA ILE A 9 -11.88 0.20 -8.92
C ILE A 9 -12.88 1.36 -9.08
N LYS A 10 -14.04 1.12 -9.69
CA LYS A 10 -15.02 2.18 -9.91
C LYS A 10 -15.45 2.90 -8.62
N TYR A 11 -15.43 2.19 -7.48
CA TYR A 11 -15.81 2.77 -6.19
C TYR A 11 -14.74 3.69 -5.61
N MET A 12 -13.50 3.58 -6.10
CA MET A 12 -12.39 4.45 -5.69
C MET A 12 -12.41 5.80 -6.42
N ILE A 13 -12.95 5.82 -7.63
CA ILE A 13 -12.95 7.01 -8.51
C ILE A 13 -13.89 8.05 -7.91
N GLY A 14 -13.35 9.23 -7.58
CA GLY A 14 -14.10 10.32 -6.96
C GLY A 14 -14.42 10.10 -5.49
N PHE A 15 -13.95 9.03 -4.86
CA PHE A 15 -14.17 8.79 -3.43
C PHE A 15 -13.17 9.61 -2.60
N GLU A 16 -13.66 10.64 -1.93
CA GLU A 16 -12.83 11.59 -1.20
C GLU A 16 -12.36 11.01 0.14
N HIS A 17 -11.10 11.26 0.48
CA HIS A 17 -10.55 10.90 1.79
C HIS A 17 -11.15 11.71 2.93
N LYS A 18 -11.46 13.00 2.69
CA LYS A 18 -11.95 13.94 3.71
C LYS A 18 -11.07 13.95 4.96
N HIS A 19 -9.77 13.98 4.74
CA HIS A 19 -8.75 13.94 5.79
C HIS A 19 -7.64 14.96 5.46
N PRO A 20 -7.09 15.68 6.49
CA PRO A 20 -6.10 16.75 6.25
C PRO A 20 -4.83 16.28 5.52
N HIS A 21 -4.43 15.02 5.70
CA HIS A 21 -3.21 14.48 5.10
C HIS A 21 -3.39 14.07 3.62
N HIS A 22 -4.62 14.07 3.11
CA HIS A 22 -4.93 13.66 1.74
C HIS A 22 -5.57 14.81 0.98
N ASN A 23 -4.95 15.19 -0.14
CA ASN A 23 -5.47 16.21 -1.06
C ASN A 23 -6.03 15.62 -2.36
N LEU A 24 -6.06 14.30 -2.47
CA LEU A 24 -6.54 13.55 -3.64
C LEU A 24 -7.66 12.60 -3.22
N ASP A 25 -8.53 12.23 -4.17
CA ASP A 25 -9.44 11.11 -3.96
C ASP A 25 -8.65 9.79 -3.90
N VAL A 26 -9.32 8.69 -3.52
CA VAL A 26 -8.67 7.39 -3.34
C VAL A 26 -8.04 6.91 -4.66
N TRP A 27 -8.72 7.11 -5.79
CA TRP A 27 -8.19 6.67 -7.09
C TRP A 27 -6.95 7.46 -7.51
N ASN A 28 -7.02 8.78 -7.45
CA ASN A 28 -5.87 9.61 -7.83
C ASN A 28 -4.69 9.43 -6.89
N HIS A 29 -4.94 9.22 -5.59
CA HIS A 29 -3.91 8.82 -4.65
C HIS A 29 -3.25 7.50 -5.07
N THR A 30 -4.05 6.50 -5.43
CA THR A 30 -3.56 5.20 -5.89
C THR A 30 -2.69 5.33 -7.14
N LEU A 31 -3.10 6.14 -8.11
CA LEU A 31 -2.30 6.40 -9.31
C LEU A 31 -0.96 7.05 -8.97
N LYS A 32 -0.96 7.98 -8.01
CA LYS A 32 0.26 8.64 -7.58
C LYS A 32 1.20 7.68 -6.85
N VAL A 33 0.67 6.76 -6.06
CA VAL A 33 1.46 5.68 -5.45
C VAL A 33 2.11 4.82 -6.52
N LEU A 34 1.34 4.41 -7.54
CA LEU A 34 1.87 3.64 -8.68
C LEU A 34 3.00 4.37 -9.40
N GLU A 35 2.86 5.66 -9.63
CA GLU A 35 3.91 6.49 -10.26
C GLU A 35 5.19 6.50 -9.43
N GLY A 36 5.09 6.39 -8.11
CA GLY A 36 6.22 6.34 -7.20
C GLY A 36 6.95 5.00 -7.18
N ILE A 37 6.39 3.96 -7.81
CA ILE A 37 7.03 2.65 -7.92
C ILE A 37 7.85 2.61 -9.22
N GLU A 38 9.17 2.74 -9.09
CA GLU A 38 10.07 2.72 -10.24
C GLU A 38 10.46 1.30 -10.66
N ASP A 39 10.36 0.35 -9.74
CA ASP A 39 10.72 -1.03 -9.96
C ASP A 39 9.78 -1.70 -10.96
N ASP A 40 10.34 -2.56 -11.82
CA ASP A 40 9.55 -3.38 -12.73
C ASP A 40 9.15 -4.71 -12.06
N ASP A 41 8.54 -4.59 -10.89
CA ASP A 41 8.11 -5.70 -10.03
C ASP A 41 6.58 -5.74 -10.02
N LEU A 42 6.01 -6.79 -10.61
CA LEU A 42 4.56 -6.90 -10.76
C LEU A 42 3.85 -7.06 -9.41
N GLU A 43 4.43 -7.80 -8.46
CA GLU A 43 3.86 -7.93 -7.12
C GLU A 43 3.76 -6.57 -6.42
N LEU A 44 4.82 -5.78 -6.51
CA LEU A 44 4.87 -4.45 -5.90
C LEU A 44 3.87 -3.49 -6.58
N ARG A 45 3.81 -3.50 -7.91
CA ARG A 45 2.88 -2.66 -8.66
C ARG A 45 1.43 -3.05 -8.41
N MET A 46 1.14 -4.34 -8.37
CA MET A 46 -0.21 -4.83 -8.08
C MET A 46 -0.62 -4.45 -6.66
N SER A 47 0.29 -4.57 -5.69
CA SER A 47 -0.01 -4.16 -4.31
C SER A 47 -0.28 -2.64 -4.20
N ALA A 48 0.47 -1.83 -4.95
CA ALA A 48 0.21 -0.38 -5.02
C ALA A 48 -1.19 -0.09 -5.58
N LEU A 49 -1.59 -0.80 -6.63
CA LEU A 49 -2.92 -0.64 -7.24
C LEU A 49 -4.04 -1.00 -6.27
N LEU A 50 -3.84 -2.01 -5.45
CA LEU A 50 -4.90 -2.60 -4.61
C LEU A 50 -4.86 -2.18 -3.14
N HIS A 51 -3.81 -1.45 -2.69
CA HIS A 51 -3.59 -1.22 -1.25
C HIS A 51 -4.74 -0.50 -0.55
N ASP A 52 -5.44 0.38 -1.24
CA ASP A 52 -6.53 1.20 -0.69
C ASP A 52 -7.92 0.83 -1.26
N ILE A 53 -8.02 -0.29 -1.98
CA ILE A 53 -9.29 -0.67 -2.64
C ILE A 53 -10.43 -0.91 -1.65
N GLY A 54 -10.10 -1.16 -0.39
CA GLY A 54 -11.08 -1.36 0.68
C GLY A 54 -11.60 -0.08 1.32
N LYS A 55 -11.01 1.08 1.04
CA LYS A 55 -11.42 2.34 1.68
C LYS A 55 -12.90 2.70 1.45
N PRO A 56 -13.45 2.56 0.25
CA PRO A 56 -14.88 2.84 0.05
C PRO A 56 -15.84 1.95 0.85
N PHE A 57 -15.33 0.84 1.40
CA PHE A 57 -16.13 -0.15 2.13
C PHE A 57 -15.83 -0.16 3.64
N SER A 58 -14.97 0.76 4.12
CA SER A 58 -14.51 0.79 5.51
C SER A 58 -14.56 2.18 6.13
N TYR A 59 -15.15 3.16 5.44
CA TYR A 59 -15.13 4.53 5.92
C TYR A 59 -16.14 4.77 7.04
N GLN A 60 -15.78 5.72 7.92
CA GLN A 60 -16.67 6.23 8.96
C GLN A 60 -16.53 7.75 8.99
N ASP A 61 -17.63 8.47 8.79
CA ASP A 61 -17.64 9.94 8.78
C ASP A 61 -17.69 10.50 10.20
N GLY A 62 -16.94 11.60 10.41
CA GLY A 62 -16.87 12.39 11.62
C GLY A 62 -16.36 13.77 11.24
N GLU A 63 -15.60 14.43 12.12
CA GLU A 63 -14.91 15.69 11.78
C GLU A 63 -13.96 15.46 10.61
N VAL A 64 -13.31 14.30 10.59
CA VAL A 64 -12.55 13.77 9.46
C VAL A 64 -13.07 12.37 9.14
N ARG A 65 -12.86 11.91 7.92
CA ARG A 65 -13.22 10.55 7.52
C ARG A 65 -12.14 9.58 7.96
N HIS A 66 -12.52 8.51 8.65
CA HIS A 66 -11.64 7.43 9.08
C HIS A 66 -11.91 6.16 8.27
N PHE A 67 -10.88 5.32 8.16
CA PHE A 67 -10.92 4.09 7.37
C PHE A 67 -10.39 2.92 8.21
N HIS A 68 -11.12 2.61 9.29
CA HIS A 68 -10.73 1.52 10.19
C HIS A 68 -10.73 0.19 9.43
N ASN A 69 -9.66 -0.59 9.64
CA ASN A 69 -9.49 -1.91 9.03
C ASN A 69 -9.44 -1.91 7.49
N HIS A 70 -9.17 -0.76 6.84
CA HIS A 70 -9.09 -0.75 5.38
C HIS A 70 -7.99 -1.65 4.83
N PRO A 71 -6.83 -1.87 5.50
CA PRO A 71 -5.85 -2.82 4.99
C PRO A 71 -6.38 -4.25 4.94
N GLN A 72 -7.11 -4.69 5.96
CA GLN A 72 -7.69 -6.03 6.01
C GLN A 72 -8.79 -6.22 4.97
N ILE A 73 -9.63 -5.21 4.79
CA ILE A 73 -10.69 -5.22 3.77
C ILE A 73 -10.08 -5.18 2.37
N SER A 74 -9.05 -4.35 2.17
CA SER A 74 -8.31 -4.30 0.90
C SER A 74 -7.67 -5.65 0.58
N LYS A 75 -7.11 -6.34 1.58
CA LYS A 75 -6.56 -7.68 1.41
C LYS A 75 -7.63 -8.67 0.95
N GLN A 76 -8.80 -8.69 1.59
CA GLN A 76 -9.89 -9.60 1.23
C GLN A 76 -10.37 -9.38 -0.20
N ILE A 77 -10.54 -8.12 -0.59
CA ILE A 77 -10.94 -7.75 -1.95
C ILE A 77 -9.84 -8.12 -2.95
N SER A 78 -8.57 -7.85 -2.62
CA SER A 78 -7.43 -8.18 -3.46
C SER A 78 -7.31 -9.68 -3.73
N GLU A 79 -7.47 -10.51 -2.70
CA GLU A 79 -7.44 -11.96 -2.84
C GLU A 79 -8.51 -12.43 -3.83
N ARG A 80 -9.73 -11.93 -3.69
CA ARG A 80 -10.84 -12.26 -4.58
C ARG A 80 -10.55 -11.86 -6.02
N ILE A 81 -10.03 -10.65 -6.23
CA ILE A 81 -9.65 -10.14 -7.56
C ILE A 81 -8.58 -11.02 -8.19
N LEU A 82 -7.53 -11.32 -7.44
CA LEU A 82 -6.37 -12.05 -7.98
C LEU A 82 -6.72 -13.51 -8.28
N ARG A 83 -7.57 -14.14 -7.48
CA ARG A 83 -8.09 -15.48 -7.80
C ARG A 83 -8.94 -15.47 -9.05
N ARG A 84 -9.81 -14.48 -9.20
CA ARG A 84 -10.64 -14.32 -10.40
C ARG A 84 -9.78 -14.14 -11.66
N LEU A 85 -8.65 -13.44 -11.55
CA LEU A 85 -7.71 -13.20 -12.65
C LEU A 85 -6.70 -14.34 -12.85
N ASN A 86 -6.83 -15.43 -12.10
CA ASN A 86 -6.03 -16.66 -12.20
C ASN A 86 -4.53 -16.47 -11.91
N TYR A 87 -4.17 -15.57 -11.00
CA TYR A 87 -2.80 -15.51 -10.49
C TYR A 87 -2.50 -16.72 -9.61
N ASP A 88 -1.24 -17.14 -9.57
CA ASP A 88 -0.84 -18.27 -8.74
C ASP A 88 -0.84 -17.94 -7.25
N GLU A 89 -0.81 -18.97 -6.41
CA GLU A 89 -0.94 -18.83 -4.96
C GLU A 89 0.19 -18.01 -4.35
N ASN A 90 1.42 -18.17 -4.80
CA ASN A 90 2.56 -17.39 -4.30
C ASN A 90 2.38 -15.90 -4.59
N PHE A 91 1.97 -15.57 -5.81
CA PHE A 91 1.71 -14.19 -6.21
C PHE A 91 0.60 -13.58 -5.34
N ILE A 92 -0.50 -14.31 -5.16
CA ILE A 92 -1.63 -13.86 -4.34
C ILE A 92 -1.17 -13.62 -2.89
N ASN A 93 -0.45 -14.57 -2.30
CA ASN A 93 0.02 -14.45 -0.92
C ASN A 93 0.95 -13.24 -0.74
N ASN A 94 1.86 -13.02 -1.67
CA ASN A 94 2.80 -11.92 -1.60
C ASN A 94 2.11 -10.55 -1.75
N VAL A 95 1.21 -10.41 -2.72
CA VAL A 95 0.44 -9.18 -2.90
C VAL A 95 -0.45 -8.92 -1.68
N CYS A 96 -1.14 -9.94 -1.19
CA CYS A 96 -2.00 -9.82 -0.01
C CYS A 96 -1.23 -9.42 1.23
N TYR A 97 -0.02 -9.95 1.44
CA TYR A 97 0.85 -9.51 2.51
C TYR A 97 1.17 -8.01 2.41
N LEU A 98 1.59 -7.57 1.23
CA LEU A 98 1.93 -6.16 1.01
C LEU A 98 0.73 -5.24 1.24
N VAL A 99 -0.43 -5.62 0.74
CA VAL A 99 -1.67 -4.85 0.92
C VAL A 99 -2.06 -4.78 2.41
N GLU A 100 -2.07 -5.91 3.10
CA GLU A 100 -2.44 -5.96 4.52
C GLU A 100 -1.50 -5.16 5.41
N MET A 101 -0.20 -5.19 5.09
CA MET A 101 0.84 -4.60 5.93
C MET A 101 1.30 -3.21 5.48
N HIS A 102 0.65 -2.63 4.45
CA HIS A 102 1.11 -1.35 3.90
C HIS A 102 1.04 -0.19 4.91
N ASP A 103 0.19 -0.29 5.89
CA ASP A 103 -0.04 0.77 6.90
C ASP A 103 0.51 0.40 8.28
N THR A 104 1.20 -0.72 8.39
CA THR A 104 1.78 -1.20 9.65
C THR A 104 3.28 -0.95 9.67
N ILE A 105 3.77 -0.35 10.77
CA ILE A 105 5.19 -0.04 10.93
C ILE A 105 6.01 -1.34 10.85
N ILE A 106 7.11 -1.28 10.09
CA ILE A 106 8.07 -2.39 10.02
C ILE A 106 8.87 -2.43 11.33
N ASP A 107 8.79 -3.57 12.02
CA ASP A 107 9.61 -3.81 13.20
C ASP A 107 10.95 -4.43 12.75
N THR A 108 12.01 -3.62 12.75
CA THR A 108 13.34 -4.06 12.32
C THR A 108 14.00 -5.04 13.28
N ASN A 109 13.48 -5.18 14.51
CA ASN A 109 13.98 -6.14 15.50
C ASN A 109 13.30 -7.50 15.36
N ASN A 110 12.17 -7.58 14.64
CA ASN A 110 11.39 -8.81 14.48
C ASN A 110 10.70 -8.83 13.12
N LEU A 111 11.46 -9.16 12.08
CA LEU A 111 10.93 -9.23 10.73
C LEU A 111 9.95 -10.40 10.61
N ASP A 112 8.78 -10.14 10.04
CA ASP A 112 7.70 -11.11 9.91
C ASP A 112 7.62 -11.76 8.52
N ASN A 113 8.61 -11.48 7.67
CA ASN A 113 8.70 -12.06 6.32
C ASN A 113 10.16 -12.03 5.86
N SER A 114 10.41 -12.55 4.65
CA SER A 114 11.75 -12.52 4.05
C SER A 114 12.25 -11.08 3.89
N TYR A 115 13.58 -10.93 3.85
CA TYR A 115 14.19 -9.62 3.64
C TYR A 115 13.67 -8.96 2.36
N ASP A 116 13.57 -9.71 1.25
CA ASP A 116 13.06 -9.20 -0.01
C ASP A 116 11.62 -8.66 0.11
N MET A 117 10.75 -9.37 0.82
CA MET A 117 9.37 -8.92 1.04
C MET A 117 9.30 -7.68 1.94
N ILE A 118 10.16 -7.60 2.94
CA ILE A 118 10.26 -6.41 3.80
C ILE A 118 10.71 -5.20 2.99
N ILE A 119 11.66 -5.35 2.09
CA ILE A 119 12.10 -4.27 1.20
C ILE A 119 10.97 -3.82 0.28
N LYS A 120 10.21 -4.75 -0.30
CA LYS A 120 9.02 -4.41 -1.11
C LYS A 120 8.00 -3.64 -0.29
N ARG A 121 7.73 -4.07 0.93
CA ARG A 121 6.83 -3.38 1.86
C ARG A 121 7.31 -1.97 2.15
N LEU A 122 8.60 -1.78 2.40
CA LEU A 122 9.18 -0.45 2.62
C LEU A 122 9.00 0.46 1.39
N LYS A 123 9.26 -0.07 0.20
CA LYS A 123 9.06 0.67 -1.06
C LYS A 123 7.61 1.10 -1.25
N LEU A 124 6.67 0.22 -0.95
CA LEU A 124 5.25 0.54 -1.01
C LEU A 124 4.88 1.64 0.00
N GLN A 125 5.35 1.52 1.24
CA GLN A 125 5.10 2.52 2.28
C GLN A 125 5.69 3.88 1.90
N TYR A 126 6.87 3.89 1.29
CA TYR A 126 7.53 5.12 0.86
C TYR A 126 6.73 5.81 -0.26
N ALA A 127 6.31 5.04 -1.27
CA ALA A 127 5.49 5.55 -2.37
C ALA A 127 4.14 6.08 -1.87
N ASP A 128 3.52 5.37 -0.92
CA ASP A 128 2.27 5.78 -0.29
C ASP A 128 2.45 7.10 0.48
N ALA A 129 3.52 7.22 1.26
CA ALA A 129 3.83 8.45 1.99
C ALA A 129 4.04 9.64 1.06
N GLN A 130 4.78 9.46 -0.03
CA GLN A 130 5.03 10.51 -1.02
C GLN A 130 3.76 10.99 -1.73
N ALA A 131 2.72 10.17 -1.76
CA ALA A 131 1.44 10.49 -2.38
C ALA A 131 0.49 11.27 -1.46
N HIS A 132 0.86 11.49 -0.20
CA HIS A 132 0.11 12.33 0.73
C HIS A 132 0.36 13.82 0.46
N ASP A 133 -0.41 14.68 1.14
CA ASP A 133 -0.22 16.13 1.05
C ASP A 133 1.21 16.48 1.50
N PRO A 134 1.99 17.20 0.66
CA PRO A 134 3.39 17.53 0.98
C PRO A 134 3.59 18.24 2.32
N LYS A 135 2.57 18.91 2.84
CA LYS A 135 2.64 19.59 4.13
C LYS A 135 2.87 18.64 5.31
N TYR A 136 2.50 17.36 5.17
CA TYR A 136 2.44 16.42 6.28
C TYR A 136 3.37 15.22 6.13
N VAL A 137 4.15 15.12 5.03
CA VAL A 137 4.90 13.89 4.73
C VAL A 137 6.32 13.86 5.30
N HIS A 138 6.88 14.99 5.72
CA HIS A 138 8.30 15.11 6.09
C HIS A 138 8.73 14.11 7.17
N LYS A 139 8.00 14.07 8.26
CA LYS A 139 8.31 13.15 9.38
C LYS A 139 8.19 11.69 8.99
N ARG A 140 7.18 11.38 8.19
CA ARG A 140 6.94 10.01 7.73
C ARG A 140 8.06 9.53 6.82
N LEU A 141 8.49 10.36 5.88
CA LEU A 141 9.60 10.01 4.98
C LEU A 141 10.90 9.83 5.75
N GLN A 142 11.19 10.72 6.72
CA GLN A 142 12.37 10.59 7.57
C GLN A 142 12.34 9.28 8.36
N PHE A 143 11.20 8.92 8.92
CA PHE A 143 11.02 7.67 9.65
C PHE A 143 11.29 6.45 8.74
N LEU A 144 10.79 6.48 7.51
CA LEU A 144 11.00 5.39 6.54
C LEU A 144 12.47 5.33 6.07
N ASP A 145 13.13 6.47 5.94
CA ASP A 145 14.58 6.52 5.64
C ASP A 145 15.40 5.88 6.77
N ASP A 146 15.03 6.12 8.03
CA ASP A 146 15.70 5.51 9.17
C ASP A 146 15.52 3.98 9.16
N ILE A 147 14.32 3.49 8.82
CA ILE A 147 14.07 2.05 8.67
C ILE A 147 14.95 1.47 7.55
N ARG A 148 15.03 2.15 6.41
CA ARG A 148 15.87 1.73 5.29
C ARG A 148 17.32 1.57 5.72
N THR A 149 17.85 2.56 6.42
CA THR A 149 19.22 2.52 6.93
C THR A 149 19.47 1.30 7.82
N LYS A 150 18.55 1.02 8.73
CA LYS A 150 18.65 -0.15 9.62
C LYS A 150 18.63 -1.46 8.83
N LEU A 151 17.75 -1.58 7.84
CA LEU A 151 17.67 -2.77 7.01
C LEU A 151 18.93 -2.97 6.17
N GLU A 152 19.50 -1.91 5.62
CA GLU A 152 20.76 -1.96 4.88
C GLU A 152 21.94 -2.39 5.76
N GLU A 153 21.99 -1.93 7.00
CA GLU A 153 22.99 -2.34 7.98
C GLU A 153 22.84 -3.83 8.31
N MET A 154 21.63 -4.33 8.47
CA MET A 154 21.37 -5.76 8.69
C MET A 154 21.85 -6.61 7.51
N GLU A 155 21.61 -6.15 6.29
CA GLU A 155 22.06 -6.84 5.07
C GLU A 155 23.59 -6.96 5.03
N ARG A 156 24.32 -5.89 5.37
CA ARG A 156 25.79 -5.90 5.41
C ARG A 156 26.34 -6.90 6.42
N VAL A 157 25.67 -7.09 7.54
CA VAL A 157 26.09 -8.05 8.57
C VAL A 157 25.85 -9.50 8.12
N LEU A 158 24.77 -9.75 7.35
CA LEU A 158 24.39 -11.10 6.92
C LEU A 158 25.14 -11.56 5.67
N TYR A 159 25.63 -10.63 4.87
CA TYR A 159 26.31 -10.89 3.61
C TYR A 159 27.65 -10.15 3.55
#